data_4aa0b877e2bbef9b4d1089e70afc2146
#
_entry.id   4aa0b877e2bbef9b4d1089e70afc2146
#
_cell.length_a   1.000
_cell.length_b   1.000
_cell.length_c   1.000
_cell.angle_alpha   90.00
_cell.angle_beta   90.00
_cell.angle_gamma   90.00
#
_symmetry.space_group_name_H-M   'P 1'
#
loop_
_entity.id
_entity.type
_entity.pdbx_description
1 polymer ?
#
loop_
_entity_poly.entity_id
_entity_poly.type
_entity_poly.pdbx_seq_one_letter_code
_entity_poly.pdbx_strand_id
1 'polypeptide(L)'
;AQFVVLGAGLDTRAYGTLKLSNIAFYELDQVADQAHKREHLAAAQIDSSHIRFVTADFADRNWINSLLATDYDPAKKTIFLWEGVTLYLSEQAVRATLTALIESAATGSVIVADIYAERLVKLTKSKAVSWSLELTDEEMEFGLDYSTDAEERLGQFVVSQGLRLGRNQFLGGNHEKGPFAAIVEMVI
;
A
#
# COMPACT_ATOMS: atom_id res chain seq x y z
N ALA A 1 7.81 8.15 -16.48
CA ALA A 1 7.21 7.97 -15.14
C ALA A 1 7.07 6.48 -14.84
N GLN A 2 7.02 6.13 -13.58
CA GLN A 2 6.86 4.78 -13.11
C GLN A 2 5.67 4.72 -12.15
N PHE A 3 4.98 3.59 -12.15
CA PHE A 3 3.88 3.31 -11.25
C PHE A 3 4.10 1.94 -10.60
N VAL A 4 4.14 1.92 -9.29
CA VAL A 4 4.42 0.72 -8.50
C VAL A 4 3.24 0.47 -7.57
N VAL A 5 2.64 -0.73 -7.64
CA VAL A 5 1.56 -1.15 -6.75
C VAL A 5 2.15 -2.11 -5.72
N LEU A 6 2.02 -1.78 -4.45
CA LEU A 6 2.49 -2.57 -3.32
C LEU A 6 1.33 -3.38 -2.76
N GLY A 7 1.39 -4.70 -2.87
CA GLY A 7 0.28 -5.60 -2.56
C GLY A 7 -0.80 -5.51 -3.64
N ALA A 8 -0.45 -5.87 -4.86
CA ALA A 8 -1.30 -5.62 -6.02
C ALA A 8 -2.56 -6.50 -6.06
N GLY A 9 -2.59 -7.62 -5.34
CA GLY A 9 -3.76 -8.50 -5.29
C GLY A 9 -4.45 -8.63 -6.63
N LEU A 10 -5.74 -8.38 -6.66
CA LEU A 10 -6.55 -8.35 -7.88
C LEU A 10 -6.77 -6.92 -8.44
N ASP A 11 -5.90 -5.96 -8.15
CA ASP A 11 -5.98 -4.62 -8.74
C ASP A 11 -6.00 -4.68 -10.27
N THR A 12 -6.93 -3.94 -10.87
CA THR A 12 -7.14 -3.94 -12.33
C THR A 12 -6.76 -2.62 -13.01
N ARG A 13 -6.25 -1.63 -12.27
CA ARG A 13 -5.97 -0.28 -12.79
C ARG A 13 -4.96 -0.29 -13.93
N ALA A 14 -3.95 -1.15 -13.83
CA ALA A 14 -2.91 -1.29 -14.86
C ALA A 14 -3.42 -1.87 -16.19
N TYR A 15 -4.56 -2.57 -16.17
CA TYR A 15 -5.16 -3.22 -17.35
C TYR A 15 -6.23 -2.38 -18.04
N GLY A 16 -6.67 -1.31 -17.40
CA GLY A 16 -7.74 -0.43 -17.84
C GLY A 16 -7.27 1.00 -18.07
N THR A 17 -7.79 1.90 -17.24
CA THR A 17 -7.65 3.37 -17.38
C THR A 17 -6.20 3.86 -17.38
N LEU A 18 -5.30 3.14 -16.68
CA LEU A 18 -3.88 3.49 -16.58
C LEU A 18 -3.00 2.77 -17.60
N LYS A 19 -3.57 1.97 -18.50
CA LYS A 19 -2.84 1.34 -19.62
C LYS A 19 -2.38 2.41 -20.65
N LEU A 20 -1.64 3.40 -20.17
CA LEU A 20 -1.11 4.49 -20.98
C LEU A 20 0.32 4.15 -21.41
N SER A 21 0.61 4.40 -22.66
CA SER A 21 1.75 3.91 -23.43
C SER A 21 3.15 4.29 -22.94
N ASN A 22 3.30 5.14 -21.91
CA ASN A 22 4.60 5.68 -21.50
C ASN A 22 4.89 5.54 -20.00
N ILE A 23 4.17 4.68 -19.29
CA ILE A 23 4.38 4.42 -17.86
C ILE A 23 4.86 2.97 -17.70
N ALA A 24 5.96 2.78 -16.99
CA ALA A 24 6.39 1.46 -16.58
C ALA A 24 5.59 1.04 -15.34
N PHE A 25 4.90 -0.09 -15.41
CA PHE A 25 4.09 -0.63 -14.33
C PHE A 25 4.78 -1.79 -13.65
N TYR A 26 4.78 -1.76 -12.32
CA TYR A 26 5.29 -2.81 -11.45
C TYR A 26 4.19 -3.20 -10.47
N GLU A 27 3.87 -4.46 -10.40
CA GLU A 27 2.95 -5.03 -9.41
C GLU A 27 3.72 -5.95 -8.47
N LEU A 28 3.79 -5.54 -7.20
CA LEU A 28 4.47 -6.28 -6.15
C LEU A 28 3.46 -7.03 -5.31
N ASP A 29 3.70 -8.32 -5.09
CA ASP A 29 2.90 -9.14 -4.19
C ASP A 29 3.62 -10.44 -3.85
N GLN A 30 3.05 -11.22 -2.94
CA GLN A 30 3.53 -12.55 -2.62
C GLN A 30 3.38 -13.51 -3.82
N VAL A 31 4.19 -14.57 -3.83
CA VAL A 31 4.23 -15.54 -4.94
C VAL A 31 2.85 -16.13 -5.23
N ALA A 32 2.10 -16.48 -4.19
CA ALA A 32 0.79 -17.11 -4.31
C ALA A 32 -0.24 -16.18 -4.97
N ASP A 33 -0.29 -14.92 -4.53
CA ASP A 33 -1.24 -13.92 -5.03
C ASP A 33 -0.93 -13.55 -6.48
N GLN A 34 0.34 -13.42 -6.81
CA GLN A 34 0.74 -13.18 -8.20
C GLN A 34 0.41 -14.37 -9.12
N ALA A 35 0.61 -15.59 -8.65
CA ALA A 35 0.26 -16.79 -9.43
C ALA A 35 -1.25 -16.82 -9.70
N HIS A 36 -2.05 -16.60 -8.65
CA HIS A 36 -3.51 -16.53 -8.74
C HIS A 36 -3.98 -15.43 -9.71
N LYS A 37 -3.46 -14.21 -9.58
CA LYS A 37 -3.78 -13.11 -10.49
C LYS A 37 -3.45 -13.44 -11.95
N ARG A 38 -2.24 -13.96 -12.21
CA ARG A 38 -1.80 -14.30 -13.58
C ARG A 38 -2.65 -15.38 -14.21
N GLU A 39 -3.11 -16.36 -13.42
CA GLU A 39 -4.03 -17.40 -13.90
C GLU A 39 -5.37 -16.79 -14.35
N HIS A 40 -5.95 -15.88 -13.53
CA HIS A 40 -7.20 -15.19 -13.87
C HIS A 40 -7.05 -14.30 -15.10
N LEU A 41 -5.94 -13.55 -15.23
CA LEU A 41 -5.66 -12.75 -16.42
C LEU A 41 -5.57 -13.60 -17.68
N ALA A 42 -4.89 -14.75 -17.60
CA ALA A 42 -4.77 -15.68 -18.71
C ALA A 42 -6.12 -16.29 -19.10
N ALA A 43 -6.90 -16.73 -18.12
CA ALA A 43 -8.25 -17.27 -18.34
C ALA A 43 -9.20 -16.24 -18.98
N ALA A 44 -9.08 -14.97 -18.60
CA ALA A 44 -9.84 -13.86 -19.14
C ALA A 44 -9.27 -13.30 -20.46
N GLN A 45 -8.16 -13.84 -20.95
CA GLN A 45 -7.42 -13.38 -22.14
C GLN A 45 -7.03 -11.89 -22.07
N ILE A 46 -6.71 -11.40 -20.86
CA ILE A 46 -6.27 -10.02 -20.63
C ILE A 46 -4.75 -9.95 -20.84
N ASP A 47 -4.32 -9.07 -21.74
CA ASP A 47 -2.90 -8.80 -21.97
C ASP A 47 -2.25 -8.12 -20.75
N SER A 48 -1.26 -8.81 -20.19
CA SER A 48 -0.45 -8.34 -19.05
C SER A 48 1.03 -8.14 -19.39
N SER A 49 1.40 -8.23 -20.68
CA SER A 49 2.80 -8.18 -21.14
C SER A 49 3.52 -6.87 -20.75
N HIS A 50 2.78 -5.79 -20.50
CA HIS A 50 3.30 -4.48 -20.09
C HIS A 50 3.54 -4.36 -18.59
N ILE A 51 3.17 -5.38 -17.79
CA ILE A 51 3.31 -5.39 -16.33
C ILE A 51 4.55 -6.17 -15.93
N ARG A 52 5.36 -5.59 -15.02
CA ARG A 52 6.44 -6.28 -14.32
C ARG A 52 5.87 -6.82 -13.01
N PHE A 53 5.66 -8.14 -12.98
CA PHE A 53 5.29 -8.84 -11.76
C PHE A 53 6.54 -9.07 -10.92
N VAL A 54 6.57 -8.54 -9.71
CA VAL A 54 7.72 -8.59 -8.81
C VAL A 54 7.30 -9.27 -7.52
N THR A 55 7.90 -10.40 -7.21
CA THR A 55 7.64 -11.09 -5.94
C THR A 55 8.22 -10.29 -4.79
N ALA A 56 7.39 -9.96 -3.81
CA ALA A 56 7.77 -9.22 -2.61
C ALA A 56 6.93 -9.67 -1.40
N ASP A 57 7.58 -9.77 -0.26
CA ASP A 57 6.93 -9.91 1.05
C ASP A 57 7.31 -8.70 1.90
N PHE A 58 6.34 -7.84 2.20
CA PHE A 58 6.59 -6.59 2.95
C PHE A 58 6.94 -6.82 4.43
N ALA A 59 6.80 -8.03 4.94
CA ALA A 59 7.35 -8.42 6.23
C ALA A 59 8.89 -8.63 6.17
N ASP A 60 9.44 -8.94 4.99
CA ASP A 60 10.89 -9.00 4.77
C ASP A 60 11.44 -7.59 4.50
N ARG A 61 12.40 -7.13 5.31
CA ARG A 61 13.06 -5.83 5.14
C ARG A 61 13.79 -5.64 3.80
N ASN A 62 14.11 -6.73 3.12
CA ASN A 62 14.86 -6.72 1.86
C ASN A 62 13.96 -6.78 0.62
N TRP A 63 12.65 -6.72 0.77
CA TRP A 63 11.69 -6.81 -0.34
C TRP A 63 12.00 -5.83 -1.48
N ILE A 64 12.52 -4.65 -1.16
CA ILE A 64 12.87 -3.60 -2.13
C ILE A 64 13.90 -4.07 -3.16
N ASN A 65 14.79 -4.99 -2.78
CA ASN A 65 15.81 -5.52 -3.68
C ASN A 65 15.20 -6.26 -4.87
N SER A 66 14.01 -6.87 -4.68
CA SER A 66 13.27 -7.50 -5.78
C SER A 66 12.83 -6.47 -6.83
N LEU A 67 12.38 -5.29 -6.41
CA LEU A 67 12.04 -4.19 -7.31
C LEU A 67 13.30 -3.64 -8.01
N LEU A 68 14.36 -3.39 -7.25
CA LEU A 68 15.64 -2.85 -7.75
C LEU A 68 16.36 -3.82 -8.70
N ALA A 69 16.06 -5.12 -8.65
CA ALA A 69 16.60 -6.12 -9.58
C ALA A 69 15.90 -6.10 -10.95
N THR A 70 14.83 -5.33 -11.12
CA THR A 70 14.12 -5.17 -12.39
C THR A 70 14.68 -3.98 -13.22
N ASP A 71 13.93 -3.53 -14.22
CA ASP A 71 14.22 -2.30 -14.98
C ASP A 71 13.69 -1.03 -14.27
N TYR A 72 13.35 -1.10 -12.98
CA TYR A 72 12.99 0.05 -12.16
C TYR A 72 14.18 1.01 -12.04
N ASP A 73 13.93 2.29 -12.29
CA ASP A 73 14.96 3.33 -12.27
C ASP A 73 14.73 4.28 -11.06
N PRO A 74 15.54 4.19 -10.00
CA PRO A 74 15.41 5.04 -8.82
C PRO A 74 15.55 6.55 -9.10
N ALA A 75 16.10 6.93 -10.24
CA ALA A 75 16.24 8.34 -10.63
C ALA A 75 14.96 8.91 -11.27
N LYS A 76 13.99 8.08 -11.59
CA LYS A 76 12.72 8.51 -12.18
C LYS A 76 11.66 8.70 -11.10
N LYS A 77 10.88 9.79 -11.23
CA LYS A 77 9.71 10.00 -10.37
C LYS A 77 8.72 8.84 -10.50
N THR A 78 8.31 8.34 -9.35
CA THR A 78 7.45 7.18 -9.22
C THR A 78 6.21 7.52 -8.40
N ILE A 79 5.07 6.98 -8.78
CA ILE A 79 3.90 6.88 -7.93
C ILE A 79 3.88 5.48 -7.35
N PHE A 80 3.92 5.40 -6.03
CA PHE A 80 3.69 4.16 -5.29
C PHE A 80 2.26 4.15 -4.78
N LEU A 81 1.50 3.13 -5.13
CA LEU A 81 0.18 2.88 -4.60
C LEU A 81 0.25 1.77 -3.56
N TRP A 82 -0.19 2.04 -2.34
CA TRP A 82 -0.13 1.12 -1.22
C TRP A 82 -1.49 1.09 -0.51
N GLU A 83 -2.42 0.34 -1.09
CA GLU A 83 -3.83 0.30 -0.70
C GLU A 83 -4.22 -1.09 -0.22
N GLY A 84 -4.93 -1.15 0.91
CA GLY A 84 -5.44 -2.40 1.48
C GLY A 84 -4.39 -3.31 2.10
N VAL A 85 -3.18 -2.84 2.36
CA VAL A 85 -2.04 -3.63 2.83
C VAL A 85 -1.50 -3.17 4.18
N THR A 86 -1.47 -1.86 4.41
CA THR A 86 -0.83 -1.28 5.61
C THR A 86 -1.37 -1.86 6.91
N LEU A 87 -2.66 -2.14 6.96
CA LEU A 87 -3.35 -2.65 8.14
C LEU A 87 -2.94 -4.08 8.54
N TYR A 88 -2.41 -4.88 7.62
CA TYR A 88 -1.95 -6.25 7.89
C TYR A 88 -0.48 -6.34 8.31
N LEU A 89 0.23 -5.24 8.26
CA LEU A 89 1.64 -5.17 8.61
C LEU A 89 1.82 -4.67 10.05
N SER A 90 2.89 -5.10 10.70
CA SER A 90 3.31 -4.48 11.96
C SER A 90 3.74 -3.02 11.73
N GLU A 91 3.63 -2.18 12.75
CA GLU A 91 4.11 -0.79 12.67
C GLU A 91 5.58 -0.73 12.21
N GLN A 92 6.39 -1.67 12.66
CA GLN A 92 7.81 -1.76 12.27
C GLN A 92 7.96 -2.04 10.77
N ALA A 93 7.14 -2.93 10.20
CA ALA A 93 7.16 -3.25 8.77
C ALA A 93 6.66 -2.07 7.93
N VAL A 94 5.60 -1.37 8.38
CA VAL A 94 5.12 -0.14 7.72
C VAL A 94 6.22 0.92 7.66
N ARG A 95 6.88 1.20 8.79
CA ARG A 95 7.97 2.18 8.84
C ARG A 95 9.18 1.75 8.00
N ALA A 96 9.55 0.47 8.03
CA ALA A 96 10.63 -0.06 7.21
C ALA A 96 10.34 0.06 5.71
N THR A 97 9.10 -0.21 5.30
CA THR A 97 8.65 -0.04 3.92
C THR A 97 8.75 1.42 3.47
N LEU A 98 8.26 2.37 4.28
CA LEU A 98 8.38 3.80 3.98
C LEU A 98 9.86 4.23 3.84
N THR A 99 10.73 3.77 4.74
CA THR A 99 12.18 4.04 4.66
C THR A 99 12.78 3.49 3.37
N ALA A 100 12.46 2.24 3.01
CA ALA A 100 12.97 1.63 1.78
C ALA A 100 12.52 2.39 0.52
N LEU A 101 11.28 2.89 0.49
CA LEU A 101 10.77 3.71 -0.61
C LEU A 101 11.49 5.06 -0.70
N ILE A 102 11.73 5.72 0.45
CA ILE A 102 12.45 7.00 0.50
C ILE A 102 13.88 6.84 -0.05
N GLU A 103 14.57 5.77 0.36
CA GLU A 103 15.96 5.51 -0.04
C GLU A 103 16.08 5.07 -1.51
N SER A 104 15.00 4.56 -2.10
CA SER A 104 15.02 3.95 -3.44
C SER A 104 14.23 4.72 -4.49
N ALA A 105 13.80 5.95 -4.22
CA ALA A 105 12.99 6.74 -5.15
C ALA A 105 13.52 8.17 -5.34
N ALA A 106 13.30 8.72 -6.52
CA ALA A 106 13.66 10.11 -6.81
C ALA A 106 12.82 11.09 -5.97
N THR A 107 13.46 12.17 -5.51
CA THR A 107 12.76 13.30 -4.87
C THR A 107 11.61 13.80 -5.71
N GLY A 108 10.46 14.01 -5.09
CA GLY A 108 9.19 14.35 -5.73
C GLY A 108 8.42 13.15 -6.25
N SER A 109 8.83 11.92 -5.89
CA SER A 109 7.97 10.74 -5.96
C SER A 109 6.87 10.81 -4.92
N VAL A 110 5.78 10.08 -5.13
CA VAL A 110 4.58 10.15 -4.27
C VAL A 110 4.18 8.73 -3.86
N ILE A 111 3.92 8.57 -2.58
CA ILE A 111 3.28 7.37 -2.03
C ILE A 111 1.82 7.74 -1.75
N VAL A 112 0.89 6.99 -2.34
CA VAL A 112 -0.54 7.06 -2.03
C VAL A 112 -0.90 5.82 -1.23
N ALA A 113 -1.33 6.01 0.00
CA ALA A 113 -1.66 4.91 0.90
C ALA A 113 -2.99 5.14 1.62
N ASP A 114 -3.60 4.05 2.06
CA ASP A 114 -4.64 4.09 3.09
C ASP A 114 -4.01 3.77 4.46
N ILE A 115 -4.38 4.57 5.45
CA ILE A 115 -3.97 4.37 6.85
C ILE A 115 -5.24 4.25 7.69
N TYR A 116 -5.40 3.12 8.34
CA TYR A 116 -6.61 2.78 9.10
C TYR A 116 -6.54 3.28 10.53
N ALA A 117 -7.72 3.43 11.14
CA ALA A 117 -7.83 3.76 12.54
C ALA A 117 -7.46 2.56 13.42
N GLU A 118 -6.65 2.77 14.46
CA GLU A 118 -6.27 1.75 15.45
C GLU A 118 -7.51 1.05 16.06
N ARG A 119 -8.62 1.79 16.22
CA ARG A 119 -9.87 1.21 16.73
C ARG A 119 -10.45 0.12 15.81
N LEU A 120 -10.24 0.22 14.49
CA LEU A 120 -10.67 -0.81 13.55
C LEU A 120 -9.83 -2.08 13.76
N VAL A 121 -8.53 -1.93 13.87
CA VAL A 121 -7.58 -3.01 14.17
C VAL A 121 -7.94 -3.70 15.49
N LYS A 122 -8.28 -2.93 16.53
CA LYS A 122 -8.70 -3.48 17.84
C LYS A 122 -10.04 -4.21 17.78
N LEU A 123 -10.98 -3.76 16.93
CA LEU A 123 -12.27 -4.43 16.75
C LEU A 123 -12.12 -5.84 16.15
N THR A 124 -11.22 -6.01 15.20
CA THR A 124 -10.99 -7.31 14.56
C THR A 124 -10.36 -8.34 15.51
N LYS A 125 -9.59 -7.87 16.49
CA LYS A 125 -9.03 -8.72 17.57
C LYS A 125 -10.06 -9.11 18.65
N SER A 126 -11.28 -8.56 18.60
CA SER A 126 -12.33 -8.94 19.54
C SER A 126 -13.00 -10.26 19.13
N LYS A 127 -13.28 -11.13 20.12
CA LYS A 127 -13.90 -12.47 19.91
C LYS A 127 -15.22 -12.43 19.14
N ALA A 128 -15.92 -11.30 19.07
CA ALA A 128 -17.19 -11.16 18.37
C ALA A 128 -17.04 -11.02 16.84
N VAL A 129 -15.85 -10.65 16.34
CA VAL A 129 -15.59 -10.41 14.91
C VAL A 129 -14.58 -11.42 14.35
N SER A 130 -13.78 -12.06 15.19
CA SER A 130 -12.73 -13.00 14.77
C SER A 130 -13.27 -14.16 13.94
N TRP A 131 -14.48 -14.65 14.23
CA TRP A 131 -15.08 -15.78 13.48
C TRP A 131 -15.33 -15.48 11.99
N SER A 132 -15.57 -14.22 11.64
CA SER A 132 -15.77 -13.82 10.23
C SER A 132 -14.45 -13.57 9.50
N LEU A 133 -13.35 -13.35 10.24
CA LEU A 133 -11.99 -13.16 9.72
C LEU A 133 -11.19 -14.47 9.72
N GLU A 134 -11.65 -15.52 10.41
CA GLU A 134 -11.06 -16.88 10.33
C GLU A 134 -11.04 -17.46 8.90
N LEU A 135 -11.72 -16.79 7.95
CA LEU A 135 -11.68 -17.16 6.53
C LEU A 135 -10.45 -16.62 5.78
N THR A 136 -9.65 -15.69 6.37
CA THR A 136 -8.55 -15.04 5.67
C THR A 136 -7.17 -15.28 6.29
N ASP A 137 -7.05 -15.91 7.46
CA ASP A 137 -5.78 -16.09 8.22
C ASP A 137 -4.95 -14.80 8.42
N GLU A 138 -5.53 -13.62 8.12
CA GLU A 138 -4.82 -12.34 8.19
C GLU A 138 -5.25 -11.56 9.44
N GLU A 139 -4.28 -11.23 10.29
CA GLU A 139 -4.49 -10.37 11.44
C GLU A 139 -4.21 -8.91 11.08
N MET A 140 -5.10 -8.00 11.49
CA MET A 140 -4.83 -6.57 11.37
C MET A 140 -3.93 -6.13 12.52
N GLU A 141 -2.84 -5.41 12.21
CA GLU A 141 -1.84 -5.03 13.19
C GLU A 141 -1.62 -3.51 13.32
N PHE A 142 -1.58 -2.79 12.19
CA PHE A 142 -1.23 -1.37 12.16
C PHE A 142 -2.46 -0.47 11.99
N GLY A 143 -2.49 0.59 12.76
CA GLY A 143 -3.45 1.69 12.65
C GLY A 143 -3.03 2.89 13.47
N LEU A 144 -3.55 4.07 13.14
CA LEU A 144 -3.33 5.30 13.89
C LEU A 144 -4.54 5.64 14.77
N ASP A 145 -4.28 6.28 15.90
CA ASP A 145 -5.35 6.78 16.75
C ASP A 145 -5.96 8.05 16.16
N TYR A 146 -7.14 7.91 15.55
CA TYR A 146 -7.92 9.00 14.99
C TYR A 146 -9.08 9.45 15.90
N SER A 147 -9.08 9.08 17.16
CA SER A 147 -10.15 9.45 18.10
C SER A 147 -10.18 10.95 18.41
N THR A 148 -9.03 11.60 18.35
CA THR A 148 -8.86 13.06 18.51
C THR A 148 -7.83 13.55 17.49
N ASP A 149 -8.05 14.74 16.95
CA ASP A 149 -7.08 15.46 16.09
C ASP A 149 -6.48 14.57 14.98
N ALA A 150 -7.35 13.85 14.25
CA ALA A 150 -6.95 12.86 13.25
C ALA A 150 -5.98 13.43 12.19
N GLU A 151 -6.18 14.69 11.79
CA GLU A 151 -5.31 15.37 10.82
C GLU A 151 -3.90 15.63 11.39
N GLU A 152 -3.82 16.07 12.64
CA GLU A 152 -2.54 16.26 13.32
C GLU A 152 -1.81 14.91 13.51
N ARG A 153 -2.53 13.87 13.94
CA ARG A 153 -1.95 12.51 14.10
C ARG A 153 -1.39 11.96 12.79
N LEU A 154 -2.14 12.09 11.71
CA LEU A 154 -1.68 11.68 10.38
C LEU A 154 -0.44 12.49 9.95
N GLY A 155 -0.49 13.81 10.13
CA GLY A 155 0.63 14.70 9.80
C GLY A 155 1.89 14.35 10.59
N GLN A 156 1.79 14.15 11.91
CA GLN A 156 2.90 13.74 12.77
C GLN A 156 3.49 12.40 12.33
N PHE A 157 2.65 11.42 11.98
CA PHE A 157 3.11 10.14 11.46
C PHE A 157 3.91 10.33 10.18
N VAL A 158 3.38 11.03 9.18
CA VAL A 158 4.04 11.25 7.89
C VAL A 158 5.37 11.99 8.05
N VAL A 159 5.38 13.07 8.81
CA VAL A 159 6.59 13.89 9.06
C VAL A 159 7.64 13.09 9.84
N SER A 160 7.23 12.23 10.77
CA SER A 160 8.16 11.39 11.53
C SER A 160 8.90 10.36 10.65
N GLN A 161 8.39 10.08 9.45
CA GLN A 161 9.08 9.24 8.46
C GLN A 161 10.03 10.03 7.55
N GLY A 162 10.13 11.35 7.70
CA GLY A 162 10.91 12.19 6.79
C GLY A 162 10.18 12.54 5.49
N LEU A 163 8.87 12.30 5.44
CA LEU A 163 8.01 12.59 4.29
C LEU A 163 7.25 13.90 4.49
N ARG A 164 6.81 14.51 3.40
CA ARG A 164 5.92 15.66 3.42
C ARG A 164 4.48 15.21 3.18
N LEU A 165 3.57 15.64 4.06
CA LEU A 165 2.14 15.40 3.89
C LEU A 165 1.63 16.16 2.64
N GLY A 166 1.04 15.43 1.70
CA GLY A 166 0.33 15.95 0.54
C GLY A 166 -1.18 16.06 0.80
N ARG A 167 -1.99 15.76 -0.23
CA ARG A 167 -3.43 15.69 -0.06
C ARG A 167 -3.81 14.49 0.81
N ASN A 168 -4.87 14.67 1.59
CA ASN A 168 -5.45 13.58 2.33
C ASN A 168 -6.97 13.68 2.36
N GLN A 169 -7.63 12.56 2.57
CA GLN A 169 -9.07 12.46 2.74
C GLN A 169 -9.40 11.43 3.79
N PHE A 170 -10.12 11.88 4.83
CA PHE A 170 -10.62 10.98 5.86
C PHE A 170 -11.93 10.33 5.43
N LEU A 171 -12.08 9.05 5.76
CA LEU A 171 -13.26 8.25 5.47
C LEU A 171 -14.04 8.04 6.79
N GLY A 172 -15.37 8.29 6.74
CA GLY A 172 -16.26 8.15 7.89
C GLY A 172 -16.08 9.22 8.99
N GLY A 173 -15.68 10.45 8.62
CA GLY A 173 -15.30 11.53 9.53
C GLY A 173 -16.40 12.11 10.45
N ASN A 174 -17.69 11.82 10.18
CA ASN A 174 -18.82 12.34 10.98
C ASN A 174 -19.18 11.44 12.18
N HIS A 175 -18.34 10.54 12.58
CA HIS A 175 -18.57 9.62 13.69
C HIS A 175 -17.95 10.18 14.97
N GLU A 176 -18.63 10.05 16.12
CA GLU A 176 -18.12 10.49 17.44
C GLU A 176 -16.74 9.93 17.81
N LYS A 177 -16.36 8.81 17.20
CA LYS A 177 -15.06 8.14 17.39
C LYS A 177 -14.01 8.51 16.34
N GLY A 178 -14.24 9.54 15.54
CA GLY A 178 -13.37 9.94 14.44
C GLY A 178 -13.50 9.08 13.18
N PRO A 179 -12.71 9.36 12.14
CA PRO A 179 -12.69 8.61 10.88
C PRO A 179 -12.19 7.17 11.08
N PHE A 180 -12.57 6.25 10.18
CA PHE A 180 -12.08 4.87 10.24
C PHE A 180 -10.80 4.64 9.41
N ALA A 181 -10.52 5.50 8.43
CA ALA A 181 -9.30 5.47 7.63
C ALA A 181 -9.01 6.86 7.05
N ALA A 182 -7.81 7.03 6.56
CA ALA A 182 -7.37 8.16 5.74
C ALA A 182 -6.73 7.63 4.45
N ILE A 183 -7.09 8.20 3.30
CA ILE A 183 -6.28 8.09 2.08
C ILE A 183 -5.32 9.28 2.10
N VAL A 184 -4.03 9.03 1.93
CA VAL A 184 -3.00 10.04 2.10
C VAL A 184 -1.97 10.01 0.97
N GLU A 185 -1.61 11.19 0.47
CA GLU A 185 -0.43 11.40 -0.35
C GLU A 185 0.76 11.78 0.56
N MET A 186 1.84 11.02 0.45
CA MET A 186 3.10 11.27 1.13
C MET A 186 4.16 11.55 0.06
N VAL A 187 4.82 12.70 0.14
CA VAL A 187 5.78 13.13 -0.90
C VAL A 187 7.21 12.96 -0.37
N ILE A 188 8.01 12.27 -1.17
CA ILE A 188 9.44 12.03 -0.95
C ILE A 188 10.27 13.26 -1.30
#